data_2964378d03f8ffd2983a177869fd5067
#
_entry.id   2964378d03f8ffd2983a177869fd5067
#
_cell.length_a   1.000
_cell.length_b   1.000
_cell.length_c   1.000
_cell.angle_alpha   90.00
_cell.angle_beta   90.00
_cell.angle_gamma   90.00
#
_symmetry.space_group_name_H-M   'P 1'
#
loop_
_entity.id
_entity.type
_entity.pdbx_description
1 polymer ?
#
loop_
_entity_poly.entity_id
_entity_poly.type
_entity_poly.pdbx_seq_one_letter_code
_entity_poly.pdbx_strand_id
1 'polypeptide(L)'
;VDARFKNFHWGDLIQAQYEAYEAERDDAALCAADGNLAEGPGFNIWVVKDGVCATPDANCLLGMSRKSVIELCGMEGIPYETRTVHPDELRGADEAFATSSAGGVLPIPRVDDKPLGNGAMGIVTSQLFDSYWRNREAGWCGTKISDLLDS
;
A
#
# COMPACT_ATOMS: atom_id res chain seq x y z
N VAL A 1 11.01 17.91 -0.46
CA VAL A 1 12.00 16.81 -0.34
C VAL A 1 11.59 15.70 -1.29
N ASP A 2 12.54 15.02 -1.93
CA ASP A 2 12.25 13.89 -2.82
C ASP A 2 11.64 12.73 -2.00
N ALA A 3 10.41 12.36 -2.29
CA ALA A 3 9.65 11.34 -1.56
C ALA A 3 10.30 9.94 -1.60
N ARG A 4 11.18 9.69 -2.58
CA ARG A 4 11.94 8.42 -2.66
C ARG A 4 12.91 8.20 -1.50
N PHE A 5 13.28 9.26 -0.79
CA PHE A 5 14.14 9.20 0.39
C PHE A 5 13.29 9.26 1.67
N LYS A 6 13.39 8.23 2.50
CA LYS A 6 12.75 8.25 3.81
C LYS A 6 13.39 9.34 4.68
N ASN A 7 12.60 10.30 5.09
CA ASN A 7 13.06 11.50 5.79
C ASN A 7 12.12 11.90 6.92
N PHE A 8 12.43 12.98 7.64
CA PHE A 8 11.63 13.49 8.76
C PHE A 8 10.73 14.69 8.37
N HIS A 9 10.67 15.09 7.11
CA HIS A 9 9.78 16.15 6.61
C HIS A 9 8.37 15.61 6.39
N TRP A 10 7.70 15.31 7.48
CA TRP A 10 6.37 14.70 7.50
C TRP A 10 5.24 15.72 7.67
N GLY A 11 5.51 17.01 7.50
CA GLY A 11 4.52 18.07 7.73
C GLY A 11 3.21 17.82 6.99
N ASP A 12 3.30 17.58 5.68
CA ASP A 12 2.12 17.36 4.85
C ASP A 12 1.39 16.05 5.19
N LEU A 13 2.14 14.99 5.50
CA LEU A 13 1.59 13.69 5.89
C LEU A 13 0.85 13.77 7.23
N ILE A 14 1.43 14.46 8.21
CA ILE A 14 0.82 14.68 9.53
C ILE A 14 -0.40 15.59 9.42
N GLN A 15 -0.33 16.65 8.62
CA GLN A 15 -1.46 17.53 8.36
C GLN A 15 -2.63 16.73 7.79
N ALA A 16 -2.40 15.91 6.77
CA ALA A 16 -3.43 15.08 6.15
C ALA A 16 -4.04 14.07 7.14
N GLN A 17 -3.22 13.51 8.04
CA GLN A 17 -3.70 12.63 9.11
C GLN A 17 -4.64 13.34 10.07
N TYR A 18 -4.31 14.57 10.47
CA TYR A 18 -5.19 15.37 11.33
C TYR A 18 -6.49 15.74 10.61
N GLU A 19 -6.44 16.14 9.35
CA GLU A 19 -7.62 16.42 8.53
C GLU A 19 -8.54 15.19 8.42
N ALA A 20 -7.94 13.99 8.25
CA ALA A 20 -8.70 12.75 8.25
C ALA A 20 -9.40 12.51 9.60
N TYR A 21 -8.70 12.68 10.73
CA TYR A 21 -9.27 12.50 12.05
C TYR A 21 -10.38 13.53 12.35
N GLU A 22 -10.20 14.79 11.97
CA GLU A 22 -11.24 15.82 12.11
C GLU A 22 -12.49 15.50 11.26
N ALA A 23 -12.30 14.80 10.13
CA ALA A 23 -13.38 14.31 9.29
C ALA A 23 -13.94 12.93 9.72
N GLU A 24 -13.55 12.43 10.91
CA GLU A 24 -13.94 11.11 11.42
C GLU A 24 -13.54 9.96 10.47
N ARG A 25 -12.33 10.05 9.89
CA ARG A 25 -11.72 9.03 9.03
C ARG A 25 -10.52 8.40 9.70
N ASP A 26 -10.18 7.18 9.30
CA ASP A 26 -9.06 6.43 9.87
C ASP A 26 -7.71 6.92 9.34
N ASP A 27 -7.66 7.33 8.07
CA ASP A 27 -6.42 7.69 7.40
C ASP A 27 -6.64 8.56 6.15
N ALA A 28 -5.56 9.06 5.55
CA ALA A 28 -5.59 9.91 4.38
C ALA A 28 -4.80 9.32 3.21
N ALA A 29 -5.29 9.53 2.00
CA ALA A 29 -4.56 9.33 0.76
C ALA A 29 -4.15 10.68 0.19
N LEU A 30 -2.85 10.92 0.04
CA LEU A 30 -2.34 12.19 -0.46
C LEU A 30 -2.16 12.14 -1.98
N CYS A 31 -2.39 13.30 -2.59
CA CYS A 31 -2.05 13.55 -3.99
C CYS A 31 -0.79 14.41 -4.08
N ALA A 32 0.00 14.17 -5.10
CA ALA A 32 1.12 15.04 -5.46
C ALA A 32 0.64 16.35 -6.12
N ALA A 33 1.55 17.27 -6.38
CA ALA A 33 1.25 18.57 -6.98
C ALA A 33 0.62 18.48 -8.38
N ASP A 34 0.81 17.37 -9.07
CA ASP A 34 0.20 17.07 -10.37
C ASP A 34 -1.24 16.50 -10.26
N GLY A 35 -1.75 16.36 -9.04
CA GLY A 35 -3.10 15.85 -8.76
C GLY A 35 -3.22 14.31 -8.74
N ASN A 36 -2.15 13.58 -9.01
CA ASN A 36 -2.15 12.12 -8.98
C ASN A 36 -1.89 11.58 -7.56
N LEU A 37 -2.35 10.36 -7.29
CA LEU A 37 -2.08 9.69 -6.03
C LEU A 37 -0.57 9.55 -5.78
N ALA A 38 -0.17 9.76 -4.55
CA ALA A 38 1.19 9.57 -4.07
C ALA A 38 1.23 8.41 -3.06
N GLU A 39 0.98 8.71 -1.81
CA GLU A 39 1.04 7.75 -0.70
C GLU A 39 0.13 8.22 0.44
N GLY A 40 0.02 7.43 1.49
CA GLY A 40 -0.59 7.86 2.76
C GLY A 40 0.47 8.03 3.86
N PRO A 41 0.08 8.52 5.04
CA PRO A 41 0.98 8.71 6.17
C PRO A 41 1.60 7.39 6.66
N GLY A 42 2.77 7.05 6.10
CA GLY A 42 3.51 5.84 6.47
C GLY A 42 3.15 4.57 5.70
N PHE A 43 2.41 4.65 4.59
CA PHE A 43 2.05 3.52 3.76
C PHE A 43 1.96 3.87 2.26
N ASN A 44 2.21 2.89 1.40
CA ASN A 44 1.91 3.01 -0.02
C ASN A 44 0.49 2.52 -0.33
N ILE A 45 -0.10 3.08 -1.38
CA ILE A 45 -1.48 2.81 -1.81
C ILE A 45 -1.47 1.90 -3.03
N TRP A 46 -2.43 0.99 -3.07
CA TRP A 46 -2.70 0.09 -4.17
C TRP A 46 -4.17 0.12 -4.52
N VAL A 47 -4.46 0.10 -5.81
CA VAL A 47 -5.81 -0.07 -6.36
C VAL A 47 -5.88 -1.39 -7.12
N VAL A 48 -7.03 -2.05 -7.08
CA VAL A 48 -7.29 -3.26 -7.86
C VAL A 48 -8.51 -3.00 -8.73
N LYS A 49 -8.34 -3.18 -10.02
CA LYS A 49 -9.42 -3.07 -11.00
C LYS A 49 -9.35 -4.22 -11.99
N ASP A 50 -10.47 -4.91 -12.19
CA ASP A 50 -10.56 -6.08 -13.09
C ASP A 50 -9.45 -7.12 -12.82
N GLY A 51 -9.07 -7.31 -11.54
CA GLY A 51 -8.04 -8.23 -11.12
C GLY A 51 -6.59 -7.74 -11.32
N VAL A 52 -6.37 -6.53 -11.81
CA VAL A 52 -5.05 -5.92 -11.99
C VAL A 52 -4.74 -4.99 -10.83
N CYS A 53 -3.60 -5.19 -10.17
CA CYS A 53 -3.09 -4.30 -9.13
C CYS A 53 -2.35 -3.11 -9.76
N ALA A 54 -2.57 -1.89 -9.28
CA ALA A 54 -1.75 -0.74 -9.66
C ALA A 54 -1.33 0.06 -8.42
N THR A 55 -0.12 0.62 -8.46
CA THR A 55 0.42 1.46 -7.38
C THR A 55 1.22 2.62 -7.98
N PRO A 56 1.20 3.81 -7.36
CA PRO A 56 1.99 4.94 -7.80
C PRO A 56 3.48 4.60 -7.97
N ASP A 57 4.08 5.07 -9.05
CA ASP A 57 5.50 4.88 -9.39
C ASP A 57 6.35 6.13 -9.09
N ALA A 58 5.71 7.27 -8.78
CA ALA A 58 6.34 8.55 -8.52
C ALA A 58 5.70 9.25 -7.31
N ASN A 59 6.40 10.24 -6.77
CA ASN A 59 5.96 11.08 -5.65
C ASN A 59 5.62 10.32 -4.37
N CYS A 60 6.14 9.11 -4.22
CA CYS A 60 5.94 8.25 -3.05
C CYS A 60 7.25 7.58 -2.63
N LEU A 61 7.30 7.14 -1.38
CA LEU A 61 8.38 6.28 -0.92
C LEU A 61 8.29 4.93 -1.66
N LEU A 62 9.41 4.44 -2.18
CA LEU A 62 9.50 3.08 -2.73
C LEU A 62 9.63 2.07 -1.57
N GLY A 63 8.53 1.86 -0.87
CA GLY A 63 8.47 1.11 0.38
C GLY A 63 8.90 -0.35 0.23
N MET A 64 9.52 -0.91 1.28
CA MET A 64 9.95 -2.32 1.27
C MET A 64 8.76 -3.27 1.17
N SER A 65 7.68 -3.03 1.93
CA SER A 65 6.45 -3.84 1.83
C SER A 65 5.78 -3.71 0.47
N ARG A 66 5.83 -2.51 -0.16
CA ARG A 66 5.40 -2.32 -1.55
C ARG A 66 6.21 -3.21 -2.50
N LYS A 67 7.54 -3.23 -2.37
CA LYS A 67 8.43 -4.09 -3.17
C LYS A 67 8.11 -5.57 -2.95
N SER A 68 7.89 -5.97 -1.71
CA SER A 68 7.48 -7.34 -1.38
C SER A 68 6.19 -7.74 -2.08
N VAL A 69 5.18 -6.86 -2.11
CA VAL A 69 3.92 -7.13 -2.82
C VAL A 69 4.11 -7.24 -4.33
N ILE A 70 4.99 -6.44 -4.93
CA ILE A 70 5.36 -6.59 -6.35
C ILE A 70 5.93 -7.99 -6.63
N GLU A 71 6.82 -8.48 -5.78
CA GLU A 71 7.37 -9.83 -5.88
C GLU A 71 6.29 -10.90 -5.71
N LEU A 72 5.39 -10.73 -4.73
CA LEU A 72 4.26 -11.64 -4.50
C LEU A 72 3.29 -11.67 -5.67
N CYS A 73 2.99 -10.54 -6.29
CA CYS A 73 2.17 -10.52 -7.51
C CYS A 73 2.77 -11.42 -8.60
N GLY A 74 4.09 -11.35 -8.79
CA GLY A 74 4.79 -12.25 -9.72
C GLY A 74 4.71 -13.73 -9.31
N MET A 75 4.86 -14.04 -8.02
CA MET A 75 4.80 -15.42 -7.51
C MET A 75 3.39 -16.02 -7.59
N GLU A 76 2.36 -15.22 -7.34
CA GLU A 76 0.95 -15.66 -7.32
C GLU A 76 0.27 -15.51 -8.69
N GLY A 77 0.98 -15.00 -9.71
CA GLY A 77 0.43 -14.78 -11.05
C GLY A 77 -0.61 -13.67 -11.12
N ILE A 78 -0.57 -12.71 -10.21
CA ILE A 78 -1.46 -11.56 -10.17
C ILE A 78 -0.89 -10.45 -11.07
N PRO A 79 -1.63 -9.97 -12.07
CA PRO A 79 -1.18 -8.87 -12.91
C PRO A 79 -0.98 -7.60 -12.08
N TYR A 80 0.10 -6.88 -12.33
CA TYR A 80 0.35 -5.61 -11.63
C TYR A 80 1.02 -4.57 -12.54
N GLU A 81 0.83 -3.32 -12.18
CA GLU A 81 1.42 -2.15 -12.82
C GLU A 81 2.00 -1.19 -11.78
N THR A 82 3.17 -0.64 -12.08
CA THR A 82 3.69 0.53 -11.36
C THR A 82 3.59 1.70 -12.33
N ARG A 83 2.71 2.63 -12.03
CA ARG A 83 2.36 3.75 -12.91
C ARG A 83 1.74 4.91 -12.16
N THR A 84 1.52 6.00 -12.84
CA THR A 84 0.65 7.05 -12.34
C THR A 84 -0.76 6.50 -12.09
N VAL A 85 -1.34 6.83 -10.94
CA VAL A 85 -2.69 6.45 -10.54
C VAL A 85 -3.48 7.72 -10.20
N HIS A 86 -4.64 7.90 -10.82
CA HIS A 86 -5.51 9.04 -10.53
C HIS A 86 -6.39 8.76 -9.29
N PRO A 87 -6.73 9.77 -8.47
CA PRO A 87 -7.61 9.59 -7.30
C PRO A 87 -8.96 8.94 -7.61
N ASP A 88 -9.50 9.19 -8.80
CA ASP A 88 -10.78 8.58 -9.20
C ASP A 88 -10.66 7.08 -9.48
N GLU A 89 -9.45 6.59 -9.81
CA GLU A 89 -9.21 5.15 -9.89
C GLU A 89 -9.34 4.49 -8.51
N LEU A 90 -8.83 5.16 -7.46
CA LEU A 90 -9.01 4.69 -6.09
C LEU A 90 -10.50 4.68 -5.68
N ARG A 91 -11.25 5.74 -6.03
CA ARG A 91 -12.70 5.83 -5.75
C ARG A 91 -13.54 4.83 -6.54
N GLY A 92 -13.07 4.43 -7.71
CA GLY A 92 -13.73 3.48 -8.61
C GLY A 92 -13.14 2.08 -8.62
N ALA A 93 -12.21 1.80 -7.71
CA ALA A 93 -11.56 0.49 -7.60
C ALA A 93 -12.55 -0.60 -7.17
N ASP A 94 -12.30 -1.84 -7.57
CA ASP A 94 -13.02 -3.00 -7.07
C ASP A 94 -12.53 -3.37 -5.67
N GLU A 95 -11.21 -3.21 -5.44
CA GLU A 95 -10.53 -3.37 -4.16
C GLU A 95 -9.43 -2.31 -4.02
N ALA A 96 -9.05 -1.98 -2.82
CA ALA A 96 -7.84 -1.23 -2.53
C ALA A 96 -7.17 -1.74 -1.26
N PHE A 97 -5.87 -1.53 -1.16
CA PHE A 97 -5.11 -1.87 0.04
C PHE A 97 -3.90 -0.95 0.21
N ALA A 98 -3.45 -0.87 1.44
CA ALA A 98 -2.22 -0.19 1.81
C ALA A 98 -1.10 -1.21 2.08
N THR A 99 0.15 -0.76 1.92
CA THR A 99 1.31 -1.55 2.33
C THR A 99 2.23 -0.75 3.23
N SER A 100 2.56 -1.33 4.39
CA SER A 100 3.48 -0.73 5.35
C SER A 100 4.34 -1.78 6.03
N SER A 101 5.48 -1.36 6.60
CA SER A 101 6.34 -2.26 7.37
C SER A 101 5.69 -2.74 8.67
N ALA A 102 4.77 -1.96 9.23
CA ALA A 102 4.06 -2.29 10.46
C ALA A 102 2.91 -3.29 10.21
N GLY A 103 2.14 -3.10 9.13
CA GLY A 103 0.91 -3.84 8.89
C GLY A 103 0.95 -4.85 7.73
N GLY A 104 2.04 -4.87 6.95
CA GLY A 104 2.10 -5.71 5.75
C GLY A 104 1.11 -5.22 4.69
N VAL A 105 0.15 -6.05 4.32
CA VAL A 105 -0.98 -5.73 3.43
C VAL A 105 -2.21 -5.40 4.28
N LEU A 106 -2.77 -4.22 4.12
CA LEU A 106 -3.90 -3.72 4.90
C LEU A 106 -5.05 -3.36 3.95
N PRO A 107 -6.22 -4.01 4.04
CA PRO A 107 -7.34 -3.70 3.16
C PRO A 107 -7.86 -2.27 3.40
N ILE A 108 -8.29 -1.61 2.33
CA ILE A 108 -9.02 -0.34 2.36
C ILE A 108 -10.45 -0.63 1.90
N PRO A 109 -11.38 -0.87 2.81
CA PRO A 109 -12.73 -1.28 2.45
C PRO A 109 -13.63 -0.12 2.00
N ARG A 110 -13.22 1.12 2.26
CA ARG A 110 -13.98 2.34 1.96
C ARG A 110 -13.04 3.47 1.54
N VAL A 111 -13.50 4.28 0.61
CA VAL A 111 -12.83 5.52 0.22
C VAL A 111 -13.85 6.65 0.27
N ASP A 112 -13.51 7.74 0.93
CA ASP A 112 -14.46 8.79 1.31
C ASP A 112 -15.66 8.15 2.05
N ASP A 113 -16.87 8.31 1.59
CA ASP A 113 -18.09 7.73 2.20
C ASP A 113 -18.58 6.46 1.51
N LYS A 114 -17.84 5.96 0.51
CA LYS A 114 -18.28 4.86 -0.34
C LYS A 114 -17.51 3.58 -0.05
N PRO A 115 -18.20 2.44 0.12
CA PRO A 115 -17.53 1.15 0.15
C PRO A 115 -16.92 0.84 -1.21
N LEU A 116 -15.77 0.19 -1.23
CA LEU A 116 -15.22 -0.48 -2.41
C LEU A 116 -15.80 -1.90 -2.48
N GLY A 117 -16.19 -2.32 -3.67
CA GLY A 117 -16.84 -3.61 -3.85
C GLY A 117 -18.02 -3.81 -2.90
N ASN A 118 -17.94 -4.82 -2.04
CA ASN A 118 -18.95 -5.10 -1.00
C ASN A 118 -18.61 -4.49 0.37
N GLY A 119 -17.57 -3.68 0.47
CA GLY A 119 -17.10 -3.07 1.71
C GLY A 119 -16.29 -4.01 2.62
N ALA A 120 -15.85 -5.14 2.10
CA ALA A 120 -14.96 -6.09 2.78
C ALA A 120 -13.63 -6.23 2.02
N MET A 121 -12.69 -6.97 2.60
CA MET A 121 -11.45 -7.32 1.91
C MET A 121 -11.78 -8.15 0.66
N GLY A 122 -11.30 -7.68 -0.49
CA GLY A 122 -11.51 -8.35 -1.77
C GLY A 122 -10.62 -9.58 -1.97
N ILE A 123 -10.87 -10.32 -3.04
CA ILE A 123 -10.22 -11.62 -3.31
C ILE A 123 -8.71 -11.44 -3.55
N VAL A 124 -8.32 -10.46 -4.37
CA VAL A 124 -6.90 -10.20 -4.70
C VAL A 124 -6.16 -9.71 -3.45
N THR A 125 -6.77 -8.80 -2.69
CA THR A 125 -6.20 -8.32 -1.43
C THR A 125 -6.01 -9.44 -0.42
N SER A 126 -7.01 -10.35 -0.28
CA SER A 126 -6.92 -11.51 0.62
C SER A 126 -5.80 -12.46 0.20
N GLN A 127 -5.69 -12.77 -1.10
CA GLN A 127 -4.63 -13.62 -1.61
C GLN A 127 -3.23 -13.05 -1.31
N LEU A 128 -3.04 -11.75 -1.53
CA LEU A 128 -1.78 -11.07 -1.23
C LEU A 128 -1.50 -10.98 0.27
N PHE A 129 -2.54 -10.74 1.09
CA PHE A 129 -2.44 -10.75 2.55
C PHE A 129 -1.96 -12.11 3.06
N ASP A 130 -2.63 -13.18 2.67
CA ASP A 130 -2.28 -14.53 3.11
C ASP A 130 -0.88 -14.94 2.62
N SER A 131 -0.55 -14.61 1.37
CA SER A 131 0.77 -14.89 0.80
C SER A 131 1.87 -14.11 1.50
N TYR A 132 1.64 -12.83 1.82
CA TYR A 132 2.59 -11.99 2.53
C TYR A 132 2.97 -12.58 3.90
N TRP A 133 1.96 -12.93 4.71
CA TRP A 133 2.20 -13.43 6.06
C TRP A 133 2.78 -14.85 6.04
N ARG A 134 2.28 -15.74 5.20
CA ARG A 134 2.81 -17.09 5.01
C ARG A 134 4.31 -17.08 4.63
N ASN A 135 4.69 -16.26 3.65
CA ASN A 135 6.08 -16.17 3.22
C ASN A 135 6.97 -15.53 4.29
N ARG A 136 6.46 -14.53 5.01
CA ARG A 136 7.17 -13.90 6.11
C ARG A 136 7.44 -14.88 7.25
N GLU A 137 6.47 -15.69 7.64
CA GLU A 137 6.63 -16.75 8.66
C GLU A 137 7.62 -17.84 8.20
N ALA A 138 7.65 -18.14 6.92
CA ALA A 138 8.63 -19.04 6.33
C ALA A 138 10.06 -18.49 6.26
N GLY A 139 10.28 -17.21 6.65
CA GLY A 139 11.60 -16.57 6.65
C GLY A 139 11.99 -15.93 5.32
N TRP A 140 11.02 -15.69 4.41
CA TRP A 140 11.26 -14.99 3.16
C TRP A 140 11.87 -13.60 3.38
N CYS A 141 12.97 -13.31 2.67
CA CYS A 141 13.76 -12.10 2.82
C CYS A 141 14.32 -11.86 4.25
N GLY A 142 14.31 -12.89 5.11
CA GLY A 142 14.84 -12.83 6.46
C GLY A 142 16.16 -13.60 6.60
N THR A 143 17.00 -13.16 7.53
CA THR A 143 18.19 -13.90 7.96
C THR A 143 17.97 -14.35 9.41
N LYS A 144 18.06 -15.64 9.68
CA LYS A 144 17.96 -16.14 11.06
C LYS A 144 19.17 -15.69 11.87
N ILE A 145 18.91 -15.18 13.06
CA ILE A 145 20.00 -14.71 13.95
C ILE A 145 20.92 -15.87 14.33
N SER A 146 20.39 -17.09 14.50
CA SER A 146 21.21 -18.30 14.74
C SER A 146 22.28 -18.51 13.68
N ASP A 147 21.94 -18.28 12.40
CA ASP A 147 22.87 -18.49 11.29
C ASP A 147 24.02 -17.48 11.27
N LEU A 148 23.86 -16.37 11.98
CA LEU A 148 24.89 -15.33 12.16
C LEU A 148 25.77 -15.56 13.38
N LEU A 149 25.30 -16.36 14.35
CA LEU A 149 26.06 -16.65 15.58
C LEU A 149 26.97 -17.87 15.42
N ASP A 150 26.69 -18.73 14.45
CA ASP A 150 27.46 -19.96 14.17
C ASP A 150 28.54 -19.72 13.08
N SER A 151 28.72 -18.47 12.61
CA SER A 151 29.72 -18.07 11.61
C SER A 151 30.88 -17.28 12.26
#